data_0da36f1ccb9229891c3c9ccbced05d62
#
_entry.id   0da36f1ccb9229891c3c9ccbced05d62
#
_cell.length_a   1.000
_cell.length_b   1.000
_cell.length_c   1.000
_cell.angle_alpha   90.00
_cell.angle_beta   90.00
_cell.angle_gamma   90.00
#
_symmetry.space_group_name_H-M   'P 1'
#
loop_
_entity.id
_entity.type
_entity.pdbx_description
1 polymer ?
#
loop_
_entity_poly.entity_id
_entity_poly.type
_entity_poly.pdbx_seq_one_letter_code
_entity_poly.pdbx_strand_id
1 'polypeptide(L)'
;MARPTQDTRDQAKARIAALKKTRDDAHAAADQLKEGADEVMWQAIAAELDEGQALQLDAAEATGFSRDHVLKRTKKYRKNDC
;
A
#
# COMPACT_ATOMS: atom_id res chain seq x y z
N MET A 1 27.50 -14.19 -35.41
CA MET A 1 26.66 -14.99 -34.54
C MET A 1 25.42 -15.44 -35.27
N ALA A 2 25.07 -16.69 -35.20
CA ALA A 2 23.85 -17.20 -35.80
C ALA A 2 22.62 -16.73 -35.01
N ARG A 3 21.60 -16.31 -35.76
CA ARG A 3 20.34 -15.92 -35.15
C ARG A 3 19.63 -17.16 -34.59
N PRO A 4 19.02 -17.10 -33.39
CA PRO A 4 18.27 -18.23 -32.84
C PRO A 4 17.13 -18.65 -33.78
N THR A 5 16.79 -19.94 -33.77
CA THR A 5 15.64 -20.45 -34.51
C THR A 5 14.34 -19.90 -33.94
N GLN A 6 13.26 -20.00 -34.71
CA GLN A 6 11.94 -19.56 -34.27
C GLN A 6 11.50 -20.34 -33.02
N ASP A 7 11.74 -21.67 -32.98
CA ASP A 7 11.42 -22.48 -31.80
C ASP A 7 12.16 -22.01 -30.55
N THR A 8 13.47 -21.74 -30.68
CA THR A 8 14.27 -21.25 -29.58
C THR A 8 13.78 -19.90 -29.07
N ARG A 9 13.40 -19.04 -30.00
CA ARG A 9 12.86 -17.72 -29.70
C ARG A 9 11.52 -17.83 -28.98
N ASP A 10 10.63 -18.73 -29.42
CA ASP A 10 9.33 -18.95 -28.81
C ASP A 10 9.46 -19.46 -27.38
N GLN A 11 10.38 -20.39 -27.14
CA GLN A 11 10.68 -20.93 -25.81
C GLN A 11 11.21 -19.83 -24.90
N ALA A 12 12.13 -19.02 -25.38
CA ALA A 12 12.69 -17.89 -24.60
C ALA A 12 11.60 -16.88 -24.27
N LYS A 13 10.71 -16.57 -25.21
CA LYS A 13 9.59 -15.66 -25.04
C LYS A 13 8.65 -16.16 -23.93
N ALA A 14 8.36 -17.46 -23.91
CA ALA A 14 7.51 -18.05 -22.88
C ALA A 14 8.15 -17.92 -21.48
N ARG A 15 9.48 -18.16 -21.38
CA ARG A 15 10.19 -18.01 -20.11
C ARG A 15 10.20 -16.57 -19.62
N ILE A 16 10.40 -15.63 -20.53
CA ILE A 16 10.37 -14.19 -20.20
C ILE A 16 8.98 -13.78 -19.72
N ALA A 17 7.93 -14.27 -20.38
CA ALA A 17 6.55 -13.98 -19.96
C ALA A 17 6.27 -14.51 -18.56
N ALA A 18 6.78 -15.71 -18.22
CA ALA A 18 6.62 -16.29 -16.88
C ALA A 18 7.37 -15.44 -15.82
N LEU A 19 8.55 -14.92 -16.16
CA LEU A 19 9.30 -14.04 -15.25
C LEU A 19 8.55 -12.75 -14.98
N LYS A 20 7.93 -12.17 -16.00
CA LYS A 20 7.12 -10.96 -15.85
C LYS A 20 5.92 -11.22 -14.94
N LYS A 21 5.24 -12.34 -15.13
CA LYS A 21 4.09 -12.71 -14.31
C LYS A 21 4.49 -12.84 -12.83
N THR A 22 5.60 -13.50 -12.55
CA THR A 22 6.12 -13.65 -11.19
C THR A 22 6.39 -12.29 -10.55
N ARG A 23 7.01 -11.37 -11.29
CA ARG A 23 7.25 -10.01 -10.84
C ARG A 23 5.95 -9.27 -10.54
N ASP A 24 4.98 -9.34 -11.47
CA ASP A 24 3.71 -8.64 -11.31
C ASP A 24 2.93 -9.17 -10.10
N ASP A 25 2.93 -10.49 -9.89
CA ASP A 25 2.28 -11.11 -8.74
C ASP A 25 2.95 -10.65 -7.42
N ALA A 26 4.28 -10.55 -7.39
CA ALA A 26 5.00 -10.07 -6.21
C ALA A 26 4.67 -8.61 -5.91
N HIS A 27 4.57 -7.77 -6.93
CA HIS A 27 4.19 -6.35 -6.79
C HIS A 27 2.77 -6.21 -6.25
N ALA A 28 1.83 -7.01 -6.78
CA ALA A 28 0.44 -6.99 -6.31
C ALA A 28 0.35 -7.41 -4.83
N ALA A 29 1.10 -8.43 -4.42
CA ALA A 29 1.14 -8.88 -3.02
C ALA A 29 1.73 -7.79 -2.11
N ALA A 30 2.78 -7.11 -2.57
CA ALA A 30 3.40 -6.01 -1.81
C ALA A 30 2.43 -4.83 -1.65
N ASP A 31 1.67 -4.50 -2.69
CA ASP A 31 0.67 -3.43 -2.64
C ASP A 31 -0.43 -3.76 -1.63
N GLN A 32 -0.89 -5.00 -1.59
CA GLN A 32 -1.88 -5.44 -0.61
C GLN A 32 -1.35 -5.33 0.83
N LEU A 33 -0.08 -5.70 1.06
CA LEU A 33 0.54 -5.56 2.37
C LEU A 33 0.66 -4.10 2.79
N LYS A 34 0.99 -3.21 1.87
CA LYS A 34 1.05 -1.77 2.14
C LYS A 34 -0.31 -1.22 2.52
N GLU A 35 -1.34 -1.56 1.77
CA GLU A 35 -2.72 -1.12 2.04
C GLU A 35 -3.18 -1.60 3.42
N GLY A 36 -2.90 -2.86 3.76
CA GLY A 36 -3.25 -3.41 5.07
C GLY A 36 -2.54 -2.70 6.21
N ALA A 37 -1.25 -2.40 6.05
CA ALA A 37 -0.48 -1.69 7.06
C ALA A 37 -0.98 -0.26 7.24
N ASP A 38 -1.31 0.43 6.15
CA ASP A 38 -1.88 1.78 6.20
C ASP A 38 -3.22 1.77 6.93
N GLU A 39 -4.08 0.81 6.63
CA GLU A 39 -5.38 0.68 7.25
C GLU A 39 -5.27 0.49 8.76
N VAL A 40 -4.39 -0.41 9.22
CA VAL A 40 -4.15 -0.65 10.65
C VAL A 40 -3.67 0.62 11.34
N MET A 41 -2.74 1.34 10.72
CA MET A 41 -2.23 2.59 11.27
C MET A 41 -3.34 3.63 11.42
N TRP A 42 -4.15 3.85 10.38
CA TRP A 42 -5.22 4.86 10.44
C TRP A 42 -6.32 4.49 11.43
N GLN A 43 -6.64 3.20 11.55
CA GLN A 43 -7.59 2.73 12.56
C GLN A 43 -7.08 3.01 13.97
N ALA A 44 -5.80 2.75 14.22
CA ALA A 44 -5.19 2.99 15.53
C ALA A 44 -5.14 4.49 15.87
N ILE A 45 -4.80 5.33 14.90
CA ILE A 45 -4.80 6.78 15.09
C ILE A 45 -6.21 7.28 15.38
N ALA A 46 -7.21 6.79 14.65
CA ALA A 46 -8.60 7.16 14.88
C ALA A 46 -9.03 6.81 16.32
N ALA A 47 -8.63 5.64 16.81
CA ALA A 47 -8.94 5.22 18.18
C ALA A 47 -8.30 6.17 19.21
N GLU A 48 -7.05 6.58 19.01
CA GLU A 48 -6.38 7.53 19.90
C GLU A 48 -7.12 8.87 19.94
N LEU A 49 -7.60 9.34 18.78
CA LEU A 49 -8.36 10.58 18.69
C LEU A 49 -9.72 10.46 19.38
N ASP A 50 -10.42 9.33 19.16
CA ASP A 50 -11.72 9.08 19.79
C ASP A 50 -11.64 8.94 21.30
N GLU A 51 -10.57 8.35 21.80
CA GLU A 51 -10.36 8.18 23.24
C GLU A 51 -9.85 9.44 23.93
N GLY A 52 -9.56 10.48 23.15
CA GLY A 52 -9.09 11.76 23.68
C GLY A 52 -7.66 11.72 24.15
N GLN A 53 -6.88 10.70 23.74
CA GLN A 53 -5.48 10.57 24.13
C GLN A 53 -4.56 11.48 23.30
N ALA A 54 -5.01 11.88 22.11
CA ALA A 54 -4.23 12.73 21.22
C ALA A 54 -5.14 13.70 20.48
N LEU A 55 -4.57 14.84 20.08
CA LEU A 55 -5.22 15.79 19.19
C LEU A 55 -4.76 15.52 17.76
N GLN A 56 -5.52 16.02 16.77
CA GLN A 56 -5.13 15.89 15.36
C GLN A 56 -3.75 16.51 15.11
N LEU A 57 -3.40 17.58 15.81
CA LEU A 57 -2.09 18.19 15.71
C LEU A 57 -0.98 17.20 16.12
N ASP A 58 -1.21 16.44 17.19
CA ASP A 58 -0.25 15.44 17.65
C ASP A 58 -0.05 14.34 16.61
N ALA A 59 -1.14 13.86 16.02
CA ALA A 59 -1.08 12.85 14.97
C ALA A 59 -0.34 13.38 13.73
N ALA A 60 -0.59 14.63 13.36
CA ALA A 60 0.09 15.27 12.23
C ALA A 60 1.59 15.38 12.49
N GLU A 61 1.98 15.82 13.68
CA GLU A 61 3.39 15.93 14.07
C GLU A 61 4.09 14.58 14.10
N ALA A 62 3.45 13.56 14.67
CA ALA A 62 4.04 12.23 14.79
C ALA A 62 4.20 11.53 13.44
N THR A 63 3.25 11.71 12.52
CA THR A 63 3.28 11.03 11.21
C THR A 63 4.01 11.84 10.14
N GLY A 64 4.14 13.14 10.30
CA GLY A 64 4.67 14.03 9.27
C GLY A 64 3.64 14.41 8.21
N PHE A 65 2.39 13.98 8.34
CA PHE A 65 1.32 14.38 7.44
C PHE A 65 0.66 15.67 7.91
N SER A 66 -0.07 16.34 7.01
CA SER A 66 -0.83 17.52 7.39
C SER A 66 -2.06 17.14 8.23
N ARG A 67 -2.59 18.10 8.99
CA ARG A 67 -3.81 17.89 9.78
C ARG A 67 -4.98 17.50 8.90
N ASP A 68 -5.11 18.13 7.72
CA ASP A 68 -6.15 17.79 6.74
C ASP A 68 -6.05 16.33 6.28
N HIS A 69 -4.83 15.87 6.01
CA HIS A 69 -4.60 14.50 5.58
C HIS A 69 -4.99 13.51 6.67
N VAL A 70 -4.58 13.78 7.92
CA VAL A 70 -4.95 12.96 9.09
C VAL A 70 -6.47 12.93 9.23
N LEU A 71 -7.13 14.07 9.15
CA LEU A 71 -8.57 14.16 9.27
C LEU A 71 -9.27 13.30 8.22
N LYS A 72 -8.87 13.43 6.96
CA LYS A 72 -9.48 12.69 5.85
C LYS A 72 -9.29 11.19 5.99
N ARG A 73 -8.09 10.76 6.39
CA ARG A 73 -7.76 9.35 6.50
C ARG A 73 -8.40 8.66 7.70
N THR A 74 -8.58 9.39 8.81
CA THR A 74 -9.17 8.82 10.03
C THR A 74 -10.69 8.89 10.04
N LYS A 75 -11.28 9.74 9.23
CA LYS A 75 -12.72 10.03 9.26
C LYS A 75 -13.59 8.77 9.20
N LYS A 76 -13.29 7.85 8.30
CA LYS A 76 -14.10 6.63 8.14
C LYS A 76 -13.98 5.67 9.31
N TYR A 77 -12.97 5.82 10.16
CA TYR A 77 -12.76 4.97 11.34
C TYR A 77 -13.19 5.63 12.64
N ARG A 78 -13.50 6.93 12.61
CA ARG A 78 -13.88 7.67 13.81
C ARG A 78 -15.31 7.31 14.24
N LYS A 79 -15.47 6.95 15.52
CA LYS A 79 -16.77 6.65 16.11
C LYS A 79 -17.50 7.92 16.57
N ASN A 80 -16.75 8.95 16.91
CA ASN A 80 -17.25 10.21 17.43
C ASN A 80 -17.23 11.32 16.38
N ASP A 81 -17.20 10.95 15.10
CA ASP A 81 -17.21 11.89 13.99
C ASP A 81 -18.64 12.37 13.75
N CYS A 82 -18.86 13.63 13.98
CA CYS A 82 -20.18 14.26 13.77
C CYS A 82 -20.22 14.99 12.45
#